data_2bb59573efa8286e044a93b1b37877fb
#
_entry.id   2bb59573efa8286e044a93b1b37877fb
#
_cell.length_a   1.000
_cell.length_b   1.000
_cell.length_c   1.000
_cell.angle_alpha   90.00
_cell.angle_beta   90.00
_cell.angle_gamma   90.00
#
_symmetry.space_group_name_H-M   'P 1'
#
loop_
_entity.id
_entity.type
_entity.pdbx_description
1 polymer ?
#
loop_
_entity_poly.entity_id
_entity_poly.type
_entity_poly.pdbx_seq_one_letter_code
_entity_poly.pdbx_strand_id
1 'polypeptide(L)'
;VQKGNAPTERKIQRLFRREEVSILIKKCNDFGAGGVSVAIGELADGLRVELDKVPKKYAGLDGTEIAISESQERMAVVVDPKDVDEFMGYAKEENLEATVAAVVTEEPRLVLVWRGKEIVNLSRAFLDTNGAHQETNVEVEIPSKKDSLFVKKEVGDVKETWLSMLSDLNVCSQKGLVEMFDGSIGAGSVFMPHGGKYQMTETQAMVAKVPVLNGTTDSVSMMSYGFDPYLSSWSPYHGAVYAVTESVAKIVAAGGDYRKIRFTFQEYFRRMTEDPKRWSQPFAALLGAYAAQIGFGLPSIGGKDSMSGTFQDIDVPPTLVSFAVDMALEQDIITPELKKAGNKLVWLKIERDENDLPVYDAVMDQYGKFMEDVQNGKIVSAYALDRHGVAAAVSKMAFGNRMGAKIEHNVDKRDLFAPAFGDIIAEVEDGKVGELAITYTEIGEVTEEPVLAYGDVKIALADAQDAWTGTLEKVFATKSAADSDAKVEEKLFNTSDIHICSHKIGQPTVFIPVFPGTNCEYDSARAFERAGAKVITKVFRNLDAEDIRGSVDEFEKAIGQAQMIMFPGGFSA
;
A
#
# COMPACT_ATOMS: atom_id res chain seq x y z
N VAL A 1 18.68 -16.68 -11.64
CA VAL A 1 17.37 -16.78 -12.31
C VAL A 1 16.27 -16.80 -11.26
N GLN A 2 15.45 -15.78 -11.25
CA GLN A 2 14.27 -15.72 -10.41
C GLN A 2 13.28 -16.80 -10.86
N LYS A 3 12.85 -17.62 -9.91
CA LYS A 3 11.80 -18.59 -10.12
C LYS A 3 11.02 -18.74 -8.82
N GLY A 4 9.81 -18.18 -8.80
CA GLY A 4 8.94 -18.21 -7.64
C GLY A 4 8.68 -19.63 -7.13
N ASN A 5 8.54 -19.74 -5.80
CA ASN A 5 8.20 -20.98 -5.12
C ASN A 5 7.24 -20.68 -3.96
N ALA A 6 5.96 -20.50 -4.28
CA ALA A 6 4.93 -20.17 -3.29
C ALA A 6 4.88 -21.14 -2.09
N PRO A 7 5.10 -22.50 -2.24
CA PRO A 7 5.19 -23.40 -1.10
C PRO A 7 6.31 -23.05 -0.13
N THR A 8 7.49 -22.65 -0.62
CA THR A 8 8.62 -22.27 0.25
C THR A 8 8.36 -20.92 0.92
N GLU A 9 7.84 -19.94 0.17
CA GLU A 9 7.44 -18.64 0.70
C GLU A 9 6.45 -18.78 1.86
N ARG A 10 5.42 -19.63 1.70
CA ARG A 10 4.44 -19.87 2.73
C ARG A 10 5.04 -20.45 4.01
N LYS A 11 6.02 -21.36 3.90
CA LYS A 11 6.74 -21.92 5.05
C LYS A 11 7.55 -20.85 5.78
N ILE A 12 8.21 -19.96 5.04
CA ILE A 12 8.95 -18.82 5.62
C ILE A 12 7.98 -17.89 6.37
N GLN A 13 6.85 -17.54 5.77
CA GLN A 13 5.82 -16.73 6.44
C GLN A 13 5.33 -17.36 7.74
N ARG A 14 5.13 -18.68 7.77
CA ARG A 14 4.77 -19.41 9.00
C ARG A 14 5.85 -19.28 10.06
N LEU A 15 7.12 -19.49 9.69
CA LEU A 15 8.25 -19.38 10.62
C LEU A 15 8.34 -17.98 11.23
N PHE A 16 8.27 -16.94 10.40
CA PHE A 16 8.40 -15.54 10.86
C PHE A 16 7.19 -15.03 11.64
N ARG A 17 6.03 -15.68 11.55
CA ARG A 17 4.84 -15.36 12.38
C ARG A 17 4.94 -15.87 13.81
N ARG A 18 5.85 -16.79 14.09
CA ARG A 18 6.06 -17.33 15.43
C ARG A 18 6.80 -16.29 16.28
N GLU A 19 6.19 -15.88 17.39
CA GLU A 19 6.77 -14.88 18.32
C GLU A 19 8.14 -15.36 18.85
N GLU A 20 8.21 -16.64 19.25
CA GLU A 20 9.43 -17.28 19.76
C GLU A 20 10.58 -17.30 18.75
N VAL A 21 10.29 -17.20 17.45
CA VAL A 21 11.28 -17.13 16.37
C VAL A 21 11.70 -15.69 16.11
N SER A 22 10.71 -14.79 15.95
CA SER A 22 10.98 -13.41 15.55
C SER A 22 11.79 -12.63 16.58
N ILE A 23 11.63 -12.92 17.88
CA ILE A 23 12.43 -12.30 18.96
C ILE A 23 13.91 -12.69 18.94
N LEU A 24 14.28 -13.81 18.32
CA LEU A 24 15.68 -14.25 18.19
C LEU A 24 16.42 -13.49 17.09
N ILE A 25 15.67 -12.92 16.12
CA ILE A 25 16.24 -12.27 14.94
C ILE A 25 16.73 -10.88 15.31
N LYS A 26 18.03 -10.60 15.09
CA LYS A 26 18.63 -9.28 15.30
C LYS A 26 18.53 -8.39 14.07
N LYS A 27 18.76 -8.98 12.89
CA LYS A 27 18.59 -8.38 11.57
C LYS A 27 18.14 -9.44 10.57
N CYS A 28 17.43 -9.04 9.54
CA CYS A 28 17.11 -9.92 8.41
C CYS A 28 17.12 -9.14 7.09
N ASN A 29 17.35 -9.86 6.00
CA ASN A 29 17.28 -9.34 4.65
C ASN A 29 16.81 -10.46 3.70
N ASP A 30 16.15 -10.09 2.61
CA ASP A 30 15.74 -11.04 1.57
C ASP A 30 16.87 -11.30 0.56
N PHE A 31 16.74 -12.35 -0.24
CA PHE A 31 17.68 -12.68 -1.32
C PHE A 31 17.19 -12.15 -2.66
N GLY A 32 17.19 -10.82 -2.80
CA GLY A 32 16.91 -10.13 -4.05
C GLY A 32 18.14 -9.97 -4.95
N ALA A 33 18.14 -8.92 -5.75
CA ALA A 33 19.24 -8.58 -6.65
C ALA A 33 20.55 -8.39 -5.88
N GLY A 34 21.66 -8.90 -6.43
CA GLY A 34 22.97 -8.92 -5.78
C GLY A 34 23.25 -10.16 -4.94
N GLY A 35 22.28 -11.07 -4.78
CA GLY A 35 22.44 -12.39 -4.16
C GLY A 35 23.01 -12.33 -2.75
N VAL A 36 23.91 -13.26 -2.44
CA VAL A 36 24.60 -13.37 -1.13
C VAL A 36 25.37 -12.10 -0.76
N SER A 37 25.96 -11.43 -1.76
CA SER A 37 26.76 -10.21 -1.55
C SER A 37 25.92 -9.07 -0.97
N VAL A 38 24.64 -8.99 -1.29
CA VAL A 38 23.68 -8.01 -0.75
C VAL A 38 22.94 -8.61 0.45
N ALA A 39 22.24 -9.73 0.26
CA ALA A 39 21.37 -10.32 1.29
C ALA A 39 22.09 -10.58 2.62
N ILE A 40 23.31 -11.12 2.57
CA ILE A 40 24.15 -11.33 3.75
C ILE A 40 25.09 -10.15 3.96
N GLY A 41 25.71 -9.64 2.88
CA GLY A 41 26.76 -8.63 2.94
C GLY A 41 26.35 -7.29 3.56
N GLU A 42 25.06 -6.97 3.62
CA GLU A 42 24.53 -5.74 4.23
C GLU A 42 24.07 -5.93 5.70
N LEU A 43 24.12 -7.14 6.22
CA LEU A 43 23.60 -7.41 7.58
C LEU A 43 24.53 -6.90 8.70
N ALA A 44 25.82 -6.76 8.45
CA ALA A 44 26.79 -6.24 9.40
C ALA A 44 28.02 -5.64 8.68
N ASP A 45 28.76 -4.78 9.38
CA ASP A 45 29.96 -4.15 8.83
C ASP A 45 31.09 -5.16 8.56
N GLY A 46 31.28 -6.11 9.46
CA GLY A 46 32.24 -7.20 9.32
C GLY A 46 31.54 -8.54 9.15
N LEU A 47 31.85 -9.25 8.07
CA LEU A 47 31.23 -10.54 7.71
C LEU A 47 32.21 -11.47 7.02
N ARG A 48 32.23 -12.73 7.46
CA ARG A 48 32.88 -13.83 6.76
C ARG A 48 31.83 -14.83 6.30
N VAL A 49 31.70 -15.00 4.99
CA VAL A 49 30.69 -15.85 4.35
C VAL A 49 31.36 -17.06 3.71
N GLU A 50 30.91 -18.26 4.04
CA GLU A 50 31.33 -19.52 3.44
C GLU A 50 30.34 -19.91 2.32
N LEU A 51 30.66 -19.55 1.07
CA LEU A 51 29.77 -19.77 -0.08
C LEU A 51 29.46 -21.24 -0.35
N ASP A 52 30.35 -22.16 0.07
CA ASP A 52 30.12 -23.60 -0.04
C ASP A 52 28.96 -24.09 0.83
N LYS A 53 28.61 -23.34 1.89
CA LYS A 53 27.50 -23.64 2.80
C LYS A 53 26.17 -23.05 2.34
N VAL A 54 26.18 -22.19 1.33
CA VAL A 54 24.94 -21.61 0.81
C VAL A 54 24.16 -22.66 0.02
N PRO A 55 22.90 -22.97 0.38
CA PRO A 55 22.09 -23.93 -0.34
C PRO A 55 21.88 -23.48 -1.80
N LYS A 56 21.95 -24.41 -2.73
CA LYS A 56 21.89 -24.13 -4.17
C LYS A 56 20.67 -24.81 -4.79
N LYS A 57 19.91 -24.07 -5.59
CA LYS A 57 18.80 -24.63 -6.39
C LYS A 57 19.30 -25.41 -7.61
N TYR A 58 20.55 -25.16 -8.04
CA TYR A 58 21.17 -25.78 -9.23
C TYR A 58 22.60 -26.21 -8.91
N ALA A 59 23.03 -27.31 -9.51
CA ALA A 59 24.42 -27.73 -9.49
C ALA A 59 25.25 -26.93 -10.52
N GLY A 60 26.57 -26.84 -10.29
CA GLY A 60 27.50 -26.27 -11.25
C GLY A 60 27.78 -24.77 -11.11
N LEU A 61 27.16 -24.08 -10.15
CA LEU A 61 27.45 -22.67 -9.88
C LEU A 61 28.86 -22.48 -9.33
N ASP A 62 29.59 -21.49 -9.84
CA ASP A 62 30.88 -21.07 -9.31
C ASP A 62 30.72 -20.06 -8.16
N GLY A 63 31.86 -19.63 -7.59
CA GLY A 63 31.85 -18.71 -6.44
C GLY A 63 31.27 -17.33 -6.79
N THR A 64 31.48 -16.84 -8.00
CA THR A 64 30.96 -15.56 -8.46
C THR A 64 29.44 -15.66 -8.63
N GLU A 65 28.97 -16.69 -9.30
CA GLU A 65 27.54 -16.91 -9.51
C GLU A 65 26.78 -17.07 -8.18
N ILE A 66 27.33 -17.80 -7.21
CA ILE A 66 26.72 -17.94 -5.87
C ILE A 66 26.70 -16.58 -5.16
N ALA A 67 27.77 -15.78 -5.28
CA ALA A 67 27.89 -14.50 -4.61
C ALA A 67 26.88 -13.45 -5.08
N ILE A 68 26.52 -13.44 -6.37
CA ILE A 68 25.70 -12.38 -6.97
C ILE A 68 24.32 -12.84 -7.50
N SER A 69 24.09 -14.17 -7.59
CA SER A 69 22.83 -14.68 -8.14
C SER A 69 21.66 -14.45 -7.22
N GLU A 70 20.63 -13.79 -7.73
CA GLU A 70 19.35 -13.69 -7.06
C GLU A 70 18.69 -15.07 -6.91
N SER A 71 18.15 -15.33 -5.73
CA SER A 71 17.45 -16.58 -5.43
C SER A 71 16.36 -16.35 -4.40
N GLN A 72 15.20 -15.99 -4.87
CA GLN A 72 14.04 -15.64 -4.03
C GLN A 72 13.52 -16.82 -3.19
N GLU A 73 12.59 -16.50 -2.30
CA GLU A 73 12.07 -17.35 -1.23
C GLU A 73 13.20 -17.85 -0.30
N ARG A 74 14.02 -16.90 0.10
CA ARG A 74 15.06 -17.06 1.10
C ARG A 74 15.14 -15.83 1.98
N MET A 75 15.57 -16.04 3.22
CA MET A 75 15.87 -14.95 4.16
C MET A 75 17.25 -15.20 4.77
N ALA A 76 18.05 -14.15 4.85
CA ALA A 76 19.25 -14.13 5.66
C ALA A 76 18.90 -13.49 7.01
N VAL A 77 19.27 -14.14 8.12
CA VAL A 77 19.01 -13.63 9.46
C VAL A 77 20.29 -13.61 10.29
N VAL A 78 20.42 -12.61 11.15
CA VAL A 78 21.45 -12.57 12.20
C VAL A 78 20.82 -13.02 13.51
N VAL A 79 21.41 -14.05 14.11
CA VAL A 79 20.96 -14.65 15.37
C VAL A 79 22.15 -14.69 16.33
N ASP A 80 21.92 -14.52 17.62
CA ASP A 80 22.96 -14.68 18.64
C ASP A 80 23.52 -16.12 18.60
N PRO A 81 24.83 -16.36 18.70
CA PRO A 81 25.41 -17.69 18.65
C PRO A 81 24.77 -18.71 19.59
N LYS A 82 24.31 -18.28 20.76
CA LYS A 82 23.63 -19.15 21.73
C LYS A 82 22.25 -19.64 21.29
N ASP A 83 21.59 -18.91 20.40
CA ASP A 83 20.21 -19.14 19.96
C ASP A 83 20.14 -19.86 18.59
N VAL A 84 21.30 -20.16 17.98
CA VAL A 84 21.38 -20.78 16.63
C VAL A 84 20.67 -22.12 16.57
N ASP A 85 20.96 -23.01 17.51
CA ASP A 85 20.40 -24.37 17.51
C ASP A 85 18.87 -24.33 17.70
N GLU A 86 18.38 -23.43 18.54
CA GLU A 86 16.95 -23.21 18.76
C GLU A 86 16.27 -22.70 17.49
N PHE A 87 16.84 -21.68 16.85
CA PHE A 87 16.32 -21.16 15.58
C PHE A 87 16.28 -22.22 14.48
N MET A 88 17.35 -23.02 14.35
CA MET A 88 17.44 -24.14 13.41
C MET A 88 16.36 -25.19 13.67
N GLY A 89 16.08 -25.47 14.96
CA GLY A 89 14.98 -26.35 15.37
C GLY A 89 13.63 -25.86 14.89
N TYR A 90 13.31 -24.59 15.09
CA TYR A 90 12.05 -23.99 14.60
C TYR A 90 11.93 -24.01 13.07
N ALA A 91 13.03 -23.75 12.36
CA ALA A 91 13.04 -23.87 10.91
C ALA A 91 12.71 -25.30 10.43
N LYS A 92 13.28 -26.31 11.10
CA LYS A 92 12.99 -27.72 10.83
C LYS A 92 11.53 -28.08 11.12
N GLU A 93 10.95 -27.56 12.19
CA GLU A 93 9.52 -27.75 12.51
C GLU A 93 8.59 -27.22 11.40
N GLU A 94 8.97 -26.12 10.74
CA GLU A 94 8.24 -25.55 9.60
C GLU A 94 8.65 -26.15 8.25
N ASN A 95 9.40 -27.26 8.25
CA ASN A 95 9.88 -27.95 7.05
C ASN A 95 10.72 -27.04 6.15
N LEU A 96 11.60 -26.24 6.75
CA LEU A 96 12.53 -25.33 6.07
C LEU A 96 13.97 -25.83 6.24
N GLU A 97 14.73 -25.74 5.16
CA GLU A 97 16.17 -25.88 5.19
C GLU A 97 16.78 -24.57 5.74
N ALA A 98 17.61 -24.67 6.76
CA ALA A 98 18.36 -23.55 7.31
C ALA A 98 19.83 -23.95 7.52
N THR A 99 20.75 -23.03 7.34
CA THR A 99 22.19 -23.29 7.45
C THR A 99 22.95 -22.06 7.92
N VAL A 100 24.00 -22.26 8.68
CA VAL A 100 24.92 -21.18 9.07
C VAL A 100 25.91 -20.96 7.94
N ALA A 101 25.65 -19.95 7.13
CA ALA A 101 26.47 -19.60 5.96
C ALA A 101 27.51 -18.51 6.24
N ALA A 102 27.33 -17.72 7.31
CA ALA A 102 28.18 -16.59 7.62
C ALA A 102 28.38 -16.39 9.13
N VAL A 103 29.44 -15.67 9.48
CA VAL A 103 29.73 -15.23 10.85
C VAL A 103 30.02 -13.72 10.82
N VAL A 104 29.44 -12.98 11.76
CA VAL A 104 29.76 -11.57 12.01
C VAL A 104 31.14 -11.46 12.64
N THR A 105 31.98 -10.56 12.15
CA THR A 105 33.37 -10.36 12.61
C THR A 105 33.56 -8.94 13.13
N GLU A 106 34.56 -8.74 14.01
CA GLU A 106 34.89 -7.41 14.53
C GLU A 106 35.56 -6.52 13.46
N GLU A 107 36.35 -7.13 12.58
CA GLU A 107 36.97 -6.38 11.48
C GLU A 107 35.91 -5.97 10.44
N PRO A 108 35.77 -4.67 10.09
CA PRO A 108 34.74 -4.20 9.18
C PRO A 108 35.12 -4.51 7.72
N ARG A 109 34.97 -5.75 7.34
CA ARG A 109 35.27 -6.28 6.00
C ARG A 109 34.22 -7.29 5.57
N LEU A 110 33.90 -7.28 4.28
CA LEU A 110 33.18 -8.36 3.64
C LEU A 110 34.17 -9.36 3.06
N VAL A 111 34.18 -10.57 3.59
CA VAL A 111 35.04 -11.67 3.12
C VAL A 111 34.15 -12.80 2.62
N LEU A 112 34.26 -13.14 1.33
CA LEU A 112 33.59 -14.29 0.75
C LEU A 112 34.60 -15.40 0.45
N VAL A 113 34.33 -16.59 0.95
CA VAL A 113 35.18 -17.77 0.81
C VAL A 113 34.49 -18.81 -0.05
N TRP A 114 35.18 -19.34 -1.04
CA TRP A 114 34.74 -20.42 -1.91
C TRP A 114 35.83 -21.46 -2.08
N ARG A 115 35.51 -22.73 -1.81
CA ARG A 115 36.47 -23.85 -1.85
C ARG A 115 37.75 -23.57 -1.06
N GLY A 116 37.61 -22.98 0.14
CA GLY A 116 38.70 -22.65 1.03
C GLY A 116 39.57 -21.45 0.58
N LYS A 117 39.18 -20.71 -0.46
CA LYS A 117 39.89 -19.52 -0.92
C LYS A 117 39.03 -18.27 -0.75
N GLU A 118 39.63 -17.21 -0.27
CA GLU A 118 39.00 -15.90 -0.28
C GLU A 118 38.92 -15.39 -1.74
N ILE A 119 37.70 -15.23 -2.24
CA ILE A 119 37.45 -14.69 -3.59
C ILE A 119 37.04 -13.22 -3.55
N VAL A 120 36.55 -12.74 -2.40
CA VAL A 120 36.27 -11.34 -2.10
C VAL A 120 36.84 -11.03 -0.71
N ASN A 121 37.52 -9.90 -0.59
CA ASN A 121 37.98 -9.37 0.70
C ASN A 121 38.06 -7.85 0.61
N LEU A 122 36.93 -7.17 0.90
CA LEU A 122 36.73 -5.74 0.75
C LEU A 122 36.49 -5.07 2.09
N SER A 123 37.10 -3.93 2.34
CA SER A 123 36.79 -3.13 3.52
C SER A 123 35.40 -2.50 3.42
N ARG A 124 34.74 -2.30 4.54
CA ARG A 124 33.45 -1.60 4.57
C ARG A 124 33.57 -0.18 4.03
N ALA A 125 34.62 0.54 4.39
CA ALA A 125 34.89 1.88 3.86
C ALA A 125 34.98 1.94 2.32
N PHE A 126 35.49 0.88 1.67
CA PHE A 126 35.47 0.79 0.22
C PHE A 126 34.04 0.56 -0.32
N LEU A 127 33.28 -0.32 0.31
CA LEU A 127 31.91 -0.63 -0.10
C LEU A 127 30.98 0.58 0.05
N ASP A 128 31.12 1.35 1.13
CA ASP A 128 30.30 2.53 1.41
C ASP A 128 30.51 3.66 0.39
N THR A 129 31.65 3.70 -0.28
CA THR A 129 31.98 4.71 -1.30
C THR A 129 32.06 4.14 -2.73
N ASN A 130 31.74 2.86 -2.93
CA ASN A 130 32.02 2.13 -4.18
C ASN A 130 33.48 2.29 -4.69
N GLY A 131 34.40 2.58 -3.77
CA GLY A 131 35.83 2.76 -4.05
C GLY A 131 36.19 4.01 -4.85
N ALA A 132 35.24 4.88 -5.16
CA ALA A 132 35.45 6.10 -5.93
C ALA A 132 34.71 7.29 -5.29
N HIS A 133 35.41 8.39 -5.15
CA HIS A 133 34.78 9.66 -4.81
C HIS A 133 34.10 10.20 -6.07
N GLN A 134 32.78 10.27 -6.06
CA GLN A 134 32.02 10.75 -7.19
C GLN A 134 31.61 12.20 -6.96
N GLU A 135 31.86 13.04 -7.96
CA GLU A 135 31.48 14.44 -7.97
C GLU A 135 30.65 14.72 -9.23
N THR A 136 29.62 15.54 -9.09
CA THR A 136 28.84 16.02 -10.23
C THR A 136 28.50 17.48 -10.05
N ASN A 137 28.22 18.15 -11.16
CA ASN A 137 27.69 19.51 -11.16
C ASN A 137 26.18 19.46 -11.40
N VAL A 138 25.45 20.30 -10.70
CA VAL A 138 23.99 20.43 -10.86
C VAL A 138 23.66 21.86 -11.28
N GLU A 139 22.98 22.01 -12.40
CA GLU A 139 22.41 23.29 -12.85
C GLU A 139 20.89 23.21 -12.67
N VAL A 140 20.37 23.83 -11.60
CA VAL A 140 18.93 23.82 -11.29
C VAL A 140 18.18 24.72 -12.26
N GLU A 141 17.21 24.16 -12.95
CA GLU A 141 16.32 24.89 -13.84
C GLU A 141 15.17 25.51 -13.02
N ILE A 142 15.01 26.83 -13.12
CA ILE A 142 13.92 27.56 -12.46
C ILE A 142 12.67 27.45 -13.31
N PRO A 143 11.53 26.95 -12.76
CA PRO A 143 10.29 26.81 -13.53
C PRO A 143 9.71 28.17 -13.94
N SER A 144 9.12 28.22 -15.13
CA SER A 144 8.43 29.42 -15.61
C SER A 144 7.12 29.63 -14.85
N LYS A 145 6.94 30.79 -14.21
CA LYS A 145 5.68 31.14 -13.54
C LYS A 145 4.49 31.24 -14.52
N LYS A 146 4.73 31.51 -15.80
CA LYS A 146 3.65 31.58 -16.81
C LYS A 146 3.07 30.23 -17.15
N ASP A 147 3.87 29.18 -16.98
CA ASP A 147 3.49 27.81 -17.28
C ASP A 147 3.09 27.04 -16.00
N SER A 148 2.95 27.75 -14.87
CA SER A 148 2.50 27.16 -13.61
C SER A 148 1.12 26.53 -13.76
N LEU A 149 0.97 25.32 -13.24
CA LEU A 149 -0.32 24.62 -13.21
C LEU A 149 -1.34 25.34 -12.32
N PHE A 150 -0.90 26.18 -11.37
CA PHE A 150 -1.80 26.96 -10.51
C PHE A 150 -2.41 28.17 -11.22
N VAL A 151 -1.95 28.50 -12.43
CA VAL A 151 -2.61 29.52 -13.25
C VAL A 151 -3.97 29.03 -13.70
N LYS A 152 -5.03 29.70 -13.23
CA LYS A 152 -6.41 29.34 -13.55
C LYS A 152 -6.69 29.53 -15.04
N LYS A 153 -7.15 28.48 -15.69
CA LYS A 153 -7.50 28.50 -17.11
C LYS A 153 -8.94 28.97 -17.29
N GLU A 154 -9.22 29.64 -18.42
CA GLU A 154 -10.58 29.94 -18.78
C GLU A 154 -11.38 28.68 -19.11
N VAL A 155 -12.61 28.61 -18.61
CA VAL A 155 -13.53 27.49 -18.81
C VAL A 155 -14.63 27.92 -19.83
N GLY A 156 -14.78 27.15 -20.88
CA GLY A 156 -15.84 27.33 -21.87
C GLY A 156 -17.20 26.84 -21.36
N ASP A 157 -17.74 25.82 -22.01
CA ASP A 157 -18.93 25.12 -21.53
C ASP A 157 -18.60 24.27 -20.33
N VAL A 158 -19.26 24.50 -19.20
CA VAL A 158 -18.99 23.82 -17.92
C VAL A 158 -19.34 22.35 -18.02
N LYS A 159 -20.46 21.98 -18.67
CA LYS A 159 -20.88 20.57 -18.79
C LYS A 159 -19.90 19.77 -19.62
N GLU A 160 -19.50 20.31 -20.78
CA GLU A 160 -18.55 19.67 -21.68
C GLU A 160 -17.18 19.51 -20.98
N THR A 161 -16.70 20.55 -20.31
CA THR A 161 -15.45 20.54 -19.56
C THR A 161 -15.48 19.48 -18.44
N TRP A 162 -16.61 19.39 -17.71
CA TRP A 162 -16.77 18.43 -16.62
C TRP A 162 -16.74 16.99 -17.11
N LEU A 163 -17.50 16.65 -18.14
CA LEU A 163 -17.53 15.29 -18.70
C LEU A 163 -16.20 14.92 -19.35
N SER A 164 -15.56 15.85 -20.05
CA SER A 164 -14.22 15.64 -20.64
C SER A 164 -13.16 15.39 -19.56
N MET A 165 -13.19 16.16 -18.47
CA MET A 165 -12.29 15.96 -17.33
C MET A 165 -12.48 14.60 -16.69
N LEU A 166 -13.73 14.14 -16.49
CA LEU A 166 -14.01 12.81 -15.94
C LEU A 166 -13.48 11.66 -16.82
N SER A 167 -13.41 11.90 -18.14
CA SER A 167 -12.88 10.94 -19.12
C SER A 167 -11.35 10.98 -19.26
N ASP A 168 -10.66 11.95 -18.65
CA ASP A 168 -9.19 12.05 -18.70
C ASP A 168 -8.53 10.82 -18.06
N LEU A 169 -7.44 10.32 -18.64
CA LEU A 169 -6.73 9.12 -18.15
C LEU A 169 -6.23 9.24 -16.70
N ASN A 170 -6.01 10.48 -16.23
CA ASN A 170 -5.58 10.70 -14.85
C ASN A 170 -6.75 10.84 -13.86
N VAL A 171 -8.00 10.84 -14.35
CA VAL A 171 -9.22 10.98 -13.54
C VAL A 171 -10.11 9.76 -13.64
N CYS A 172 -10.17 9.12 -14.82
CA CYS A 172 -11.09 8.05 -15.12
C CYS A 172 -10.93 6.85 -14.17
N SER A 173 -11.98 6.08 -14.04
CA SER A 173 -12.02 4.92 -13.14
C SER A 173 -11.01 3.85 -13.53
N GLN A 174 -10.27 3.37 -12.54
CA GLN A 174 -9.42 2.19 -12.65
C GLN A 174 -10.09 0.93 -12.07
N LYS A 175 -11.41 0.96 -11.87
CA LYS A 175 -12.15 -0.12 -11.21
C LYS A 175 -11.91 -1.50 -11.84
N GLY A 176 -11.95 -1.60 -13.16
CA GLY A 176 -11.70 -2.86 -13.85
C GLY A 176 -10.31 -3.45 -13.58
N LEU A 177 -9.27 -2.60 -13.49
CA LEU A 177 -7.92 -3.05 -13.11
C LEU A 177 -7.88 -3.47 -11.62
N VAL A 178 -8.47 -2.68 -10.73
CA VAL A 178 -8.50 -2.95 -9.28
C VAL A 178 -9.23 -4.25 -8.97
N GLU A 179 -10.34 -4.54 -9.65
CA GLU A 179 -11.14 -5.76 -9.46
C GLU A 179 -10.48 -7.05 -9.97
N MET A 180 -9.35 -6.94 -10.67
CA MET A 180 -8.51 -8.11 -10.99
C MET A 180 -7.76 -8.66 -9.77
N PHE A 181 -7.76 -7.94 -8.65
CA PHE A 181 -7.04 -8.27 -7.42
C PHE A 181 -8.00 -8.33 -6.23
N ASP A 182 -7.59 -9.04 -5.17
CA ASP A 182 -8.38 -9.14 -3.95
C ASP A 182 -8.35 -7.82 -3.17
N GLY A 183 -9.51 -7.21 -2.98
CA GLY A 183 -9.67 -5.94 -2.26
C GLY A 183 -9.79 -6.06 -0.74
N SER A 184 -9.93 -7.28 -0.19
CA SER A 184 -10.25 -7.52 1.22
C SER A 184 -9.42 -8.64 1.84
N ILE A 185 -8.14 -8.71 1.52
CA ILE A 185 -7.23 -9.76 2.00
C ILE A 185 -7.20 -9.76 3.54
N GLY A 186 -7.38 -10.95 4.13
CA GLY A 186 -7.34 -11.16 5.58
C GLY A 186 -8.57 -10.65 6.33
N ALA A 187 -9.63 -10.20 5.64
CA ALA A 187 -10.87 -9.66 6.20
C ALA A 187 -10.67 -8.52 7.22
N GLY A 188 -9.55 -7.79 7.09
CA GLY A 188 -9.21 -6.64 7.93
C GLY A 188 -9.50 -5.29 7.29
N SER A 189 -9.95 -5.24 6.01
CA SER A 189 -10.19 -3.99 5.30
C SER A 189 -11.31 -3.18 5.96
N VAL A 190 -10.99 -1.93 6.31
CA VAL A 190 -11.95 -0.91 6.73
C VAL A 190 -12.42 -0.13 5.51
N PHE A 191 -11.49 0.22 4.62
CA PHE A 191 -11.81 0.75 3.30
C PHE A 191 -11.72 -0.35 2.24
N MET A 192 -12.78 -0.47 1.43
CA MET A 192 -12.69 -1.16 0.14
C MET A 192 -12.11 -0.20 -0.88
N PRO A 193 -11.45 -0.65 -1.96
CA PRO A 193 -10.89 0.23 -2.98
C PRO A 193 -11.91 1.21 -3.59
N HIS A 194 -13.17 0.80 -3.66
CA HIS A 194 -14.30 1.63 -4.02
C HIS A 194 -15.38 1.51 -2.95
N GLY A 195 -15.74 2.64 -2.35
CA GLY A 195 -16.70 2.74 -1.25
C GLY A 195 -18.13 3.08 -1.71
N GLY A 196 -19.02 3.14 -0.70
CA GLY A 196 -20.44 3.41 -0.87
C GLY A 196 -21.26 2.16 -1.20
N LYS A 197 -22.57 2.31 -1.15
CA LYS A 197 -23.54 1.23 -1.39
C LYS A 197 -23.34 0.55 -2.76
N TYR A 198 -22.94 1.31 -3.76
CA TYR A 198 -22.74 0.84 -5.13
C TYR A 198 -21.26 0.59 -5.46
N GLN A 199 -20.36 0.76 -4.50
CA GLN A 199 -18.90 0.56 -4.67
C GLN A 199 -18.32 1.34 -5.87
N MET A 200 -18.63 2.64 -5.93
CA MET A 200 -18.23 3.52 -7.04
C MET A 200 -17.48 4.78 -6.60
N THR A 201 -17.28 5.03 -5.30
CA THR A 201 -16.41 6.12 -4.83
C THR A 201 -15.01 5.58 -4.57
N GLU A 202 -14.02 6.06 -5.32
CA GLU A 202 -12.61 5.73 -5.07
C GLU A 202 -12.18 6.17 -3.68
N THR A 203 -11.58 5.28 -2.91
CA THR A 203 -10.95 5.62 -1.64
C THR A 203 -9.53 6.10 -1.88
N GLN A 204 -9.12 7.16 -1.18
CA GLN A 204 -7.83 7.81 -1.38
C GLN A 204 -6.73 7.25 -0.45
N ALA A 205 -7.10 6.38 0.47
CA ALA A 205 -6.19 5.71 1.38
C ALA A 205 -6.57 4.23 1.52
N MET A 206 -5.59 3.38 1.73
CA MET A 206 -5.79 2.06 2.31
C MET A 206 -6.03 2.23 3.81
N VAL A 207 -7.07 1.62 4.35
CA VAL A 207 -7.34 1.54 5.78
C VAL A 207 -7.70 0.10 6.13
N ALA A 208 -6.92 -0.51 7.00
CA ALA A 208 -7.11 -1.89 7.42
C ALA A 208 -6.81 -2.08 8.91
N LYS A 209 -7.55 -2.96 9.57
CA LYS A 209 -7.27 -3.35 10.96
C LYS A 209 -5.90 -4.00 11.06
N VAL A 210 -5.18 -3.66 12.12
CA VAL A 210 -3.92 -4.33 12.43
C VAL A 210 -4.21 -5.82 12.67
N PRO A 211 -3.53 -6.75 11.97
CA PRO A 211 -3.76 -8.17 12.17
C PRO A 211 -3.31 -8.60 13.57
N VAL A 212 -4.20 -9.25 14.30
CA VAL A 212 -3.91 -9.84 15.61
C VAL A 212 -4.18 -11.34 15.57
N LEU A 213 -3.34 -12.12 16.25
CA LEU A 213 -3.49 -13.58 16.27
C LEU A 213 -4.72 -14.00 17.07
N ASN A 214 -4.94 -13.38 18.22
CA ASN A 214 -6.04 -13.69 19.13
C ASN A 214 -6.79 -12.40 19.51
N GLY A 215 -8.14 -12.46 19.51
CA GLY A 215 -8.97 -11.33 19.87
C GLY A 215 -9.33 -10.42 18.70
N THR A 216 -9.70 -9.17 19.04
CA THR A 216 -10.06 -8.10 18.10
C THR A 216 -9.27 -6.84 18.42
N THR A 217 -9.14 -5.95 17.45
CA THR A 217 -8.52 -4.64 17.63
C THR A 217 -9.33 -3.55 16.94
N ASP A 218 -9.31 -2.35 17.51
CA ASP A 218 -9.87 -1.16 16.91
C ASP A 218 -8.75 -0.29 16.26
N SER A 219 -7.48 -0.73 16.38
CA SER A 219 -6.37 -0.06 15.73
C SER A 219 -6.36 -0.39 14.25
N VAL A 220 -6.21 0.65 13.43
CA VAL A 220 -6.09 0.54 11.97
C VAL A 220 -4.78 1.12 11.50
N SER A 221 -4.19 0.52 10.48
CA SER A 221 -3.11 1.11 9.69
C SER A 221 -3.71 1.82 8.49
N MET A 222 -3.11 2.95 8.14
CA MET A 222 -3.51 3.78 7.00
C MET A 222 -2.32 4.00 6.10
N MET A 223 -2.55 4.01 4.79
CA MET A 223 -1.53 4.38 3.81
C MET A 223 -2.17 5.13 2.66
N SER A 224 -1.56 6.24 2.28
CA SER A 224 -1.93 7.01 1.10
C SER A 224 -0.70 7.31 0.25
N TYR A 225 -0.90 7.85 -0.93
CA TYR A 225 0.19 8.35 -1.76
C TYR A 225 -0.16 9.69 -2.40
N GLY A 226 0.87 10.46 -2.79
CA GLY A 226 0.76 11.67 -3.57
C GLY A 226 1.76 11.69 -4.70
N PHE A 227 1.32 12.09 -5.89
CA PHE A 227 2.13 12.30 -7.08
C PHE A 227 1.30 12.89 -8.23
N ASP A 228 1.81 13.90 -8.89
CA ASP A 228 1.26 14.39 -10.16
C ASP A 228 2.38 14.56 -11.20
N PRO A 229 2.31 13.83 -12.34
CA PRO A 229 3.37 13.84 -13.36
C PRO A 229 3.49 15.19 -14.08
N TYR A 230 2.42 15.96 -14.19
CA TYR A 230 2.42 17.26 -14.86
C TYR A 230 3.02 18.35 -13.97
N LEU A 231 2.69 18.33 -12.67
CA LEU A 231 3.29 19.24 -11.71
C LEU A 231 4.80 18.97 -11.60
N SER A 232 5.19 17.70 -11.52
CA SER A 232 6.60 17.28 -11.48
C SER A 232 7.35 17.64 -12.76
N SER A 233 6.69 17.56 -13.92
CA SER A 233 7.31 17.96 -15.21
C SER A 233 7.50 19.45 -15.32
N TRP A 234 6.59 20.26 -14.78
CA TRP A 234 6.74 21.71 -14.73
C TRP A 234 7.81 22.13 -13.73
N SER A 235 7.77 21.55 -12.53
CA SER A 235 8.72 21.81 -11.45
C SER A 235 8.89 20.59 -10.57
N PRO A 236 10.01 19.85 -10.65
CA PRO A 236 10.25 18.72 -9.76
C PRO A 236 10.22 19.09 -8.27
N TYR A 237 10.61 20.32 -7.92
CA TYR A 237 10.55 20.85 -6.57
C TYR A 237 9.08 20.93 -6.07
N HIS A 238 8.19 21.61 -6.82
CA HIS A 238 6.76 21.70 -6.48
C HIS A 238 6.11 20.31 -6.54
N GLY A 239 6.47 19.49 -7.53
CA GLY A 239 5.99 18.12 -7.64
C GLY A 239 6.23 17.32 -6.36
N ALA A 240 7.43 17.39 -5.80
CA ALA A 240 7.78 16.70 -4.56
C ALA A 240 7.11 17.32 -3.31
N VAL A 241 7.08 18.66 -3.22
CA VAL A 241 6.35 19.38 -2.15
C VAL A 241 4.90 18.93 -2.08
N TYR A 242 4.23 18.92 -3.23
CA TYR A 242 2.82 18.55 -3.30
C TYR A 242 2.57 17.04 -3.27
N ALA A 243 3.53 16.20 -3.68
CA ALA A 243 3.45 14.76 -3.42
C ALA A 243 3.36 14.47 -1.92
N VAL A 244 4.19 15.13 -1.11
CA VAL A 244 4.12 15.03 0.36
C VAL A 244 2.81 15.61 0.88
N THR A 245 2.45 16.84 0.47
CA THR A 245 1.23 17.53 0.95
C THR A 245 -0.04 16.74 0.60
N GLU A 246 -0.13 16.20 -0.59
CA GLU A 246 -1.28 15.40 -1.05
C GLU A 246 -1.40 14.09 -0.26
N SER A 247 -0.28 13.39 -0.03
CA SER A 247 -0.32 12.16 0.78
C SER A 247 -0.78 12.44 2.21
N VAL A 248 -0.36 13.57 2.82
CA VAL A 248 -0.84 14.00 4.13
C VAL A 248 -2.33 14.34 4.09
N ALA A 249 -2.79 15.13 3.11
CA ALA A 249 -4.19 15.53 2.96
C ALA A 249 -5.13 14.33 2.84
N LYS A 250 -4.73 13.28 2.12
CA LYS A 250 -5.51 12.05 1.95
C LYS A 250 -5.65 11.26 3.28
N ILE A 251 -4.62 11.21 4.11
CA ILE A 251 -4.70 10.64 5.46
C ILE A 251 -5.67 11.45 6.32
N VAL A 252 -5.55 12.78 6.32
CA VAL A 252 -6.44 13.70 7.08
C VAL A 252 -7.89 13.56 6.61
N ALA A 253 -8.14 13.55 5.30
CA ALA A 253 -9.47 13.38 4.74
C ALA A 253 -10.13 12.03 5.09
N ALA A 254 -9.33 11.01 5.39
CA ALA A 254 -9.80 9.71 5.87
C ALA A 254 -9.96 9.63 7.41
N GLY A 255 -9.65 10.70 8.16
CA GLY A 255 -9.77 10.76 9.63
C GLY A 255 -8.48 10.45 10.40
N GLY A 256 -7.33 10.35 9.72
CA GLY A 256 -6.02 10.13 10.34
C GLY A 256 -5.41 11.39 10.97
N ASP A 257 -4.45 11.20 11.86
CA ASP A 257 -3.74 12.27 12.56
C ASP A 257 -2.41 12.56 11.86
N TYR A 258 -2.35 13.66 11.07
CA TYR A 258 -1.15 14.02 10.34
C TYR A 258 0.13 14.00 11.19
N ARG A 259 0.06 14.29 12.49
CA ARG A 259 1.22 14.37 13.41
C ARG A 259 1.93 13.02 13.61
N LYS A 260 1.26 11.92 13.33
CA LYS A 260 1.79 10.55 13.49
C LYS A 260 2.38 9.99 12.20
N ILE A 261 2.19 10.66 11.08
CA ILE A 261 2.64 10.19 9.77
C ILE A 261 4.16 9.97 9.73
N ARG A 262 4.54 8.89 9.04
CA ARG A 262 5.91 8.63 8.57
C ARG A 262 5.87 8.41 7.08
N PHE A 263 6.87 8.95 6.37
CA PHE A 263 6.93 8.83 4.93
C PHE A 263 7.88 7.72 4.49
N THR A 264 7.62 7.21 3.30
CA THR A 264 8.60 6.52 2.46
C THR A 264 8.47 7.05 1.04
N PHE A 265 9.59 7.21 0.33
CA PHE A 265 9.58 7.81 -1.00
C PHE A 265 10.00 6.79 -2.04
N GLN A 266 9.35 6.83 -3.21
CA GLN A 266 9.78 6.12 -4.40
C GLN A 266 10.16 7.13 -5.45
N GLU A 267 11.42 7.09 -5.87
CA GLU A 267 11.94 7.98 -6.90
C GLU A 267 12.23 7.21 -8.19
N TYR A 268 11.94 7.84 -9.34
CA TYR A 268 12.23 7.29 -10.65
C TYR A 268 12.51 8.43 -11.63
N PHE A 269 13.76 8.52 -12.08
CA PHE A 269 14.21 9.57 -12.96
C PHE A 269 14.80 8.99 -14.24
N ARG A 270 14.86 9.82 -15.27
CA ARG A 270 15.54 9.52 -16.52
C ARG A 270 17.02 9.18 -16.28
N ARG A 271 17.64 8.47 -17.21
CA ARG A 271 19.06 8.13 -17.11
C ARG A 271 19.91 9.39 -16.93
N MET A 272 20.73 9.41 -15.90
CA MET A 272 21.70 10.47 -15.66
C MET A 272 22.88 10.36 -16.65
N THR A 273 23.41 11.52 -17.05
CA THR A 273 24.59 11.68 -17.89
C THR A 273 25.51 12.72 -17.24
N GLU A 274 26.55 13.17 -17.94
CA GLU A 274 27.41 14.27 -17.48
C GLU A 274 26.74 15.66 -17.61
N ASP A 275 25.55 15.75 -18.22
CA ASP A 275 24.79 16.99 -18.36
C ASP A 275 24.27 17.45 -16.98
N PRO A 276 24.75 18.61 -16.45
CA PRO A 276 24.36 19.11 -15.14
C PRO A 276 22.86 19.45 -15.03
N LYS A 277 22.18 19.71 -16.13
CA LYS A 277 20.73 19.97 -16.16
C LYS A 277 19.91 18.70 -15.93
N ARG A 278 20.40 17.55 -16.37
CA ARG A 278 19.71 16.27 -16.07
C ARG A 278 19.68 15.99 -14.58
N TRP A 279 20.75 16.35 -13.85
CA TRP A 279 20.84 16.23 -12.40
C TRP A 279 19.95 17.22 -11.64
N SER A 280 19.46 18.27 -12.31
CA SER A 280 18.49 19.21 -11.75
C SER A 280 17.21 18.53 -11.26
N GLN A 281 16.72 17.52 -11.98
CA GLN A 281 15.43 16.89 -11.67
C GLN A 281 15.46 16.13 -10.34
N PRO A 282 16.34 15.14 -10.10
CA PRO A 282 16.39 14.45 -8.82
C PRO A 282 16.77 15.40 -7.68
N PHE A 283 17.70 16.34 -7.92
CA PHE A 283 18.12 17.30 -6.91
C PHE A 283 16.96 18.23 -6.46
N ALA A 284 16.21 18.79 -7.42
CA ALA A 284 15.07 19.65 -7.09
C ALA A 284 13.94 18.89 -6.42
N ALA A 285 13.64 17.65 -6.85
CA ALA A 285 12.65 16.79 -6.20
C ALA A 285 13.05 16.47 -4.76
N LEU A 286 14.31 16.09 -4.54
CA LEU A 286 14.83 15.82 -3.18
C LEU A 286 14.74 17.05 -2.28
N LEU A 287 15.08 18.23 -2.78
CA LEU A 287 14.95 19.49 -2.01
C LEU A 287 13.49 19.80 -1.69
N GLY A 288 12.55 19.55 -2.62
CA GLY A 288 11.13 19.75 -2.39
C GLY A 288 10.59 18.81 -1.31
N ALA A 289 10.93 17.53 -1.38
CA ALA A 289 10.55 16.54 -0.36
C ALA A 289 11.17 16.87 1.01
N TYR A 290 12.43 17.29 1.03
CA TYR A 290 13.10 17.73 2.25
C TYR A 290 12.43 18.96 2.87
N ALA A 291 12.13 19.98 2.07
CA ALA A 291 11.44 21.19 2.53
C ALA A 291 10.07 20.85 3.11
N ALA A 292 9.30 19.97 2.48
CA ALA A 292 8.00 19.54 2.97
C ALA A 292 8.10 18.77 4.29
N GLN A 293 9.07 17.85 4.43
CA GLN A 293 9.30 17.14 5.68
C GLN A 293 9.63 18.08 6.84
N ILE A 294 10.52 19.06 6.60
CA ILE A 294 10.85 20.08 7.61
C ILE A 294 9.63 20.94 7.92
N GLY A 295 8.88 21.36 6.89
CA GLY A 295 7.68 22.18 7.04
C GLY A 295 6.61 21.51 7.89
N PHE A 296 6.31 20.25 7.68
CA PHE A 296 5.37 19.47 8.48
C PHE A 296 5.97 18.95 9.80
N GLY A 297 7.30 18.96 9.98
CA GLY A 297 7.96 18.32 11.10
C GLY A 297 7.82 16.79 11.11
N LEU A 298 7.69 16.18 9.94
CA LEU A 298 7.42 14.75 9.76
C LEU A 298 8.59 14.07 9.05
N PRO A 299 9.15 12.95 9.58
CA PRO A 299 10.29 12.27 8.99
C PRO A 299 9.88 11.22 7.96
N SER A 300 10.78 10.96 7.01
CA SER A 300 10.78 9.73 6.22
C SER A 300 11.59 8.63 6.92
N ILE A 301 11.16 7.38 6.72
CA ILE A 301 11.84 6.20 7.25
C ILE A 301 12.82 5.59 6.23
N GLY A 302 12.72 5.99 4.98
CA GLY A 302 13.54 5.49 3.88
C GLY A 302 12.88 5.70 2.54
N GLY A 303 13.35 4.98 1.55
CA GLY A 303 12.82 5.05 0.21
C GLY A 303 13.62 4.19 -0.75
N LYS A 304 13.32 4.33 -2.04
CA LYS A 304 14.02 3.68 -3.13
C LYS A 304 14.12 4.63 -4.31
N ASP A 305 15.29 4.71 -4.91
CA ASP A 305 15.54 5.52 -6.09
C ASP A 305 15.96 4.68 -7.30
N SER A 306 15.78 5.22 -8.49
CA SER A 306 16.28 4.68 -9.74
C SER A 306 16.45 5.78 -10.78
N MET A 307 17.56 5.72 -11.51
CA MET A 307 17.93 6.64 -12.60
C MET A 307 17.91 5.92 -13.96
N SER A 308 17.02 4.95 -14.14
CA SER A 308 16.96 4.11 -15.35
C SER A 308 15.75 4.42 -16.26
N GLY A 309 15.05 5.51 -16.01
CA GLY A 309 13.79 5.86 -16.67
C GLY A 309 13.94 6.46 -18.08
N THR A 310 14.86 5.93 -18.89
CA THR A 310 15.03 6.30 -20.29
C THR A 310 14.95 5.06 -21.17
N PHE A 311 14.06 5.08 -22.14
CA PHE A 311 13.98 4.05 -23.18
C PHE A 311 14.04 4.72 -24.55
N GLN A 312 15.13 4.49 -25.28
CA GLN A 312 15.43 5.17 -26.55
C GLN A 312 15.45 6.71 -26.36
N ASP A 313 14.52 7.41 -26.96
CA ASP A 313 14.28 8.85 -26.91
C ASP A 313 13.16 9.27 -25.93
N ILE A 314 12.57 8.33 -25.22
CA ILE A 314 11.51 8.56 -24.24
C ILE A 314 12.11 8.61 -22.84
N ASP A 315 11.96 9.74 -22.16
CA ASP A 315 12.26 9.91 -20.74
C ASP A 315 10.96 9.85 -19.90
N VAL A 316 11.01 9.19 -18.75
CA VAL A 316 9.92 9.29 -17.77
C VAL A 316 9.81 10.71 -17.22
N PRO A 317 8.63 11.19 -16.82
CA PRO A 317 8.52 12.43 -16.06
C PRO A 317 9.31 12.31 -14.75
N PRO A 318 9.87 13.43 -14.22
CA PRO A 318 10.51 13.40 -12.91
C PRO A 318 9.54 12.86 -11.86
N THR A 319 9.87 11.74 -11.26
CA THR A 319 8.95 11.04 -10.36
C THR A 319 9.52 10.97 -8.95
N LEU A 320 8.82 11.58 -8.00
CA LEU A 320 8.92 11.34 -6.58
C LEU A 320 7.51 11.10 -6.06
N VAL A 321 7.22 9.87 -5.69
CA VAL A 321 5.95 9.48 -5.04
C VAL A 321 6.17 9.50 -3.53
N SER A 322 5.33 10.23 -2.81
CA SER A 322 5.28 10.19 -1.35
C SER A 322 4.24 9.18 -0.90
N PHE A 323 4.63 8.24 -0.07
CA PHE A 323 3.71 7.38 0.67
C PHE A 323 3.68 7.83 2.13
N ALA A 324 2.49 8.13 2.63
CA ALA A 324 2.24 8.48 4.03
C ALA A 324 1.63 7.28 4.75
N VAL A 325 2.24 6.90 5.87
CA VAL A 325 1.76 5.80 6.73
C VAL A 325 1.36 6.38 8.08
N ASP A 326 0.19 6.00 8.58
CA ASP A 326 -0.36 6.43 9.86
C ASP A 326 -1.05 5.27 10.59
N MET A 327 -1.33 5.48 11.88
CA MET A 327 -2.09 4.60 12.75
C MET A 327 -3.23 5.39 13.40
N ALA A 328 -4.45 4.87 13.30
CA ALA A 328 -5.65 5.49 13.86
C ALA A 328 -6.51 4.48 14.61
N LEU A 329 -7.63 4.92 15.16
CA LEU A 329 -8.71 4.06 15.66
C LEU A 329 -9.83 3.99 14.62
N GLU A 330 -10.43 2.82 14.46
CA GLU A 330 -11.51 2.59 13.49
C GLU A 330 -12.66 3.60 13.64
N GLN A 331 -12.97 4.01 14.87
CA GLN A 331 -14.05 4.97 15.15
C GLN A 331 -13.80 6.38 14.62
N ASP A 332 -12.53 6.74 14.36
CA ASP A 332 -12.13 8.07 13.86
C ASP A 332 -12.11 8.11 12.32
N ILE A 333 -12.36 6.97 11.67
CA ILE A 333 -12.27 6.84 10.22
C ILE A 333 -13.58 7.26 9.56
N ILE A 334 -13.49 8.10 8.53
CA ILE A 334 -14.61 8.52 7.69
C ILE A 334 -14.37 8.10 6.24
N THR A 335 -15.42 7.65 5.57
CA THR A 335 -15.37 7.22 4.18
C THR A 335 -15.76 8.35 3.21
N PRO A 336 -15.22 8.37 1.97
CA PRO A 336 -15.32 9.55 1.11
C PRO A 336 -16.66 9.73 0.38
N GLU A 337 -17.53 8.73 0.32
CA GLU A 337 -18.81 8.86 -0.38
C GLU A 337 -19.80 9.77 0.35
N LEU A 338 -20.62 10.53 -0.40
CA LEU A 338 -21.68 11.39 0.15
C LEU A 338 -22.72 10.56 0.94
N LYS A 339 -23.15 11.06 2.11
CA LYS A 339 -23.95 10.31 3.08
C LYS A 339 -25.43 10.65 3.06
N LYS A 340 -25.79 11.94 3.05
CA LYS A 340 -27.17 12.34 3.32
C LYS A 340 -27.55 13.64 2.61
N ALA A 341 -28.71 13.61 1.95
CA ALA A 341 -29.31 14.82 1.36
C ALA A 341 -29.60 15.88 2.44
N GLY A 342 -29.33 17.13 2.11
CA GLY A 342 -29.43 18.28 3.02
C GLY A 342 -28.12 18.61 3.74
N ASN A 343 -27.19 17.68 3.83
CA ASN A 343 -25.84 17.99 4.34
C ASN A 343 -25.16 19.01 3.45
N LYS A 344 -24.29 19.83 4.04
CA LYS A 344 -23.58 20.89 3.35
C LYS A 344 -22.21 20.42 2.88
N LEU A 345 -21.79 20.98 1.76
CA LEU A 345 -20.45 20.81 1.21
C LEU A 345 -19.61 22.03 1.53
N VAL A 346 -18.49 21.80 2.19
CA VAL A 346 -17.54 22.85 2.53
C VAL A 346 -16.18 22.55 1.92
N TRP A 347 -15.48 23.63 1.55
CA TRP A 347 -14.13 23.58 0.99
C TRP A 347 -13.14 24.19 1.98
N LEU A 348 -12.27 23.35 2.53
CA LEU A 348 -11.07 23.79 3.24
C LEU A 348 -9.98 24.05 2.21
N LYS A 349 -9.53 25.31 2.11
CA LYS A 349 -8.43 25.73 1.25
C LYS A 349 -7.18 25.88 2.10
N ILE A 350 -6.08 25.24 1.68
CA ILE A 350 -4.79 25.47 2.33
C ILE A 350 -4.22 26.84 1.89
N GLU A 351 -3.52 27.50 2.78
CA GLU A 351 -2.81 28.74 2.49
C GLU A 351 -1.55 28.45 1.67
N ARG A 352 -1.30 29.27 0.63
CA ARG A 352 -0.12 29.22 -0.24
C ARG A 352 0.57 30.57 -0.27
N ASP A 353 1.90 30.55 -0.37
CA ASP A 353 2.71 31.76 -0.55
C ASP A 353 2.70 32.28 -2.01
N GLU A 354 3.46 33.34 -2.27
CA GLU A 354 3.58 33.95 -3.62
C GLU A 354 4.30 33.06 -4.65
N ASN A 355 4.83 31.93 -4.24
CA ASN A 355 5.44 30.92 -5.09
C ASN A 355 4.59 29.65 -5.25
N ASP A 356 3.32 29.72 -4.88
CA ASP A 356 2.39 28.59 -4.88
C ASP A 356 2.82 27.45 -3.93
N LEU A 357 3.60 27.72 -2.87
CA LEU A 357 4.02 26.71 -1.88
C LEU A 357 3.12 26.75 -0.63
N PRO A 358 2.90 25.59 0.05
CA PRO A 358 2.10 25.53 1.26
C PRO A 358 2.71 26.36 2.40
N VAL A 359 1.88 27.15 3.11
CA VAL A 359 2.25 27.80 4.37
C VAL A 359 2.02 26.78 5.50
N TYR A 360 3.05 26.00 5.82
CA TYR A 360 2.93 24.78 6.62
C TYR A 360 2.28 24.99 7.99
N ASP A 361 2.59 26.08 8.72
CA ASP A 361 1.99 26.36 10.03
C ASP A 361 0.46 26.51 9.90
N ALA A 362 0.00 27.23 8.86
CA ALA A 362 -1.42 27.40 8.60
C ALA A 362 -2.08 26.08 8.14
N VAL A 363 -1.40 25.30 7.32
CA VAL A 363 -1.88 23.97 6.86
C VAL A 363 -2.03 23.03 8.05
N MET A 364 -1.04 22.95 8.92
CA MET A 364 -1.07 22.09 10.12
C MET A 364 -2.15 22.49 11.10
N ASP A 365 -2.35 23.78 11.32
CA ASP A 365 -3.45 24.29 12.16
C ASP A 365 -4.82 23.84 11.60
N GLN A 366 -5.03 24.00 10.29
CA GLN A 366 -6.29 23.62 9.66
C GLN A 366 -6.51 22.10 9.65
N TYR A 367 -5.48 21.29 9.40
CA TYR A 367 -5.59 19.83 9.45
C TYR A 367 -5.82 19.30 10.87
N GLY A 368 -5.23 19.95 11.89
CA GLY A 368 -5.53 19.64 13.30
C GLY A 368 -6.99 19.91 13.65
N LYS A 369 -7.53 21.07 13.26
CA LYS A 369 -8.95 21.43 13.45
C LYS A 369 -9.89 20.52 12.66
N PHE A 370 -9.50 20.13 11.45
CA PHE A 370 -10.27 19.19 10.63
C PHE A 370 -10.45 17.85 11.34
N MET A 371 -9.37 17.31 11.88
CA MET A 371 -9.42 16.08 12.67
C MET A 371 -10.35 16.21 13.89
N GLU A 372 -10.30 17.35 14.62
CA GLU A 372 -11.21 17.62 15.74
C GLU A 372 -12.68 17.64 15.28
N ASP A 373 -12.99 18.24 14.13
CA ASP A 373 -14.33 18.28 13.57
C ASP A 373 -14.83 16.89 13.13
N VAL A 374 -13.93 16.02 12.62
CA VAL A 374 -14.23 14.59 12.34
C VAL A 374 -14.54 13.85 13.64
N GLN A 375 -13.67 13.93 14.65
CA GLN A 375 -13.84 13.23 15.92
C GLN A 375 -15.09 13.66 16.68
N ASN A 376 -15.51 14.92 16.51
CA ASN A 376 -16.76 15.44 17.07
C ASN A 376 -18.00 15.10 16.20
N GLY A 377 -17.84 14.33 15.12
CA GLY A 377 -18.91 13.89 14.24
C GLY A 377 -19.62 15.04 13.50
N LYS A 378 -18.91 16.14 13.23
CA LYS A 378 -19.41 17.27 12.43
C LYS A 378 -19.18 17.03 10.94
N ILE A 379 -18.00 16.50 10.59
CA ILE A 379 -17.61 16.09 9.25
C ILE A 379 -17.87 14.58 9.15
N VAL A 380 -18.64 14.17 8.15
CA VAL A 380 -19.08 12.78 7.98
C VAL A 380 -18.52 12.10 6.73
N SER A 381 -17.96 12.88 5.81
CA SER A 381 -17.34 12.42 4.58
C SER A 381 -16.35 13.47 4.09
N ALA A 382 -15.25 13.07 3.48
CA ALA A 382 -14.30 14.03 2.91
C ALA A 382 -13.47 13.43 1.75
N TYR A 383 -12.93 14.33 0.92
CA TYR A 383 -12.10 14.01 -0.23
C TYR A 383 -11.00 15.05 -0.41
N ALA A 384 -9.75 14.63 -0.43
CA ALA A 384 -8.62 15.52 -0.71
C ALA A 384 -8.58 15.85 -2.22
N LEU A 385 -8.32 17.13 -2.54
CA LEU A 385 -8.28 17.59 -3.92
C LEU A 385 -6.90 17.38 -4.54
N ASP A 386 -6.94 17.20 -5.85
CA ASP A 386 -5.77 17.04 -6.71
C ASP A 386 -5.75 18.14 -7.81
N ARG A 387 -5.09 17.83 -8.91
CA ARG A 387 -5.00 18.72 -10.08
C ARG A 387 -6.35 19.03 -10.74
N HIS A 388 -7.36 18.19 -10.53
CA HIS A 388 -8.66 18.30 -11.23
C HIS A 388 -9.74 19.00 -10.39
N GLY A 389 -9.39 19.44 -9.20
CA GLY A 389 -10.16 20.36 -8.38
C GLY A 389 -11.48 19.80 -7.86
N VAL A 390 -12.39 20.73 -7.59
CA VAL A 390 -13.67 20.48 -6.90
C VAL A 390 -14.59 19.57 -7.72
N ALA A 391 -14.65 19.76 -9.03
CA ALA A 391 -15.57 19.02 -9.91
C ALA A 391 -15.27 17.51 -9.91
N ALA A 392 -13.99 17.12 -9.95
CA ALA A 392 -13.58 15.72 -9.87
C ALA A 392 -13.92 15.11 -8.51
N ALA A 393 -13.55 15.80 -7.42
CA ALA A 393 -13.78 15.34 -6.05
C ALA A 393 -15.28 15.11 -5.77
N VAL A 394 -16.11 16.13 -6.02
CA VAL A 394 -17.57 16.03 -5.77
C VAL A 394 -18.21 14.94 -6.63
N SER A 395 -17.79 14.76 -7.90
CA SER A 395 -18.29 13.66 -8.73
C SER A 395 -17.97 12.29 -8.13
N LYS A 396 -16.72 12.08 -7.74
CA LYS A 396 -16.28 10.80 -7.16
C LYS A 396 -16.96 10.52 -5.81
N MET A 397 -17.15 11.54 -4.97
CA MET A 397 -17.92 11.42 -3.73
C MET A 397 -19.39 11.03 -3.98
N ALA A 398 -19.99 11.54 -5.06
CA ALA A 398 -21.40 11.31 -5.40
C ALA A 398 -21.69 9.88 -5.90
N PHE A 399 -20.74 9.24 -6.59
CA PHE A 399 -20.97 7.98 -7.30
C PHE A 399 -21.31 6.81 -6.36
N GLY A 400 -20.64 6.69 -5.21
CA GLY A 400 -20.73 5.53 -4.33
C GLY A 400 -22.10 5.26 -3.73
N ASN A 401 -22.81 6.30 -3.36
CA ASN A 401 -24.20 6.23 -2.83
C ASN A 401 -25.23 6.76 -3.81
N ARG A 402 -24.84 7.18 -5.00
CA ARG A 402 -25.71 7.82 -6.02
C ARG A 402 -26.45 9.02 -5.48
N MET A 403 -25.77 9.81 -4.63
CA MET A 403 -26.29 11.08 -4.15
C MET A 403 -25.94 12.18 -5.16
N GLY A 404 -26.80 13.15 -5.33
CA GLY A 404 -26.49 14.34 -6.12
C GLY A 404 -25.72 15.38 -5.30
N ALA A 405 -25.18 16.36 -6.00
CA ALA A 405 -24.56 17.52 -5.37
C ALA A 405 -24.89 18.78 -6.15
N LYS A 406 -25.23 19.86 -5.44
CA LYS A 406 -25.46 21.18 -6.01
C LYS A 406 -24.36 22.12 -5.52
N ILE A 407 -23.53 22.60 -6.44
CA ILE A 407 -22.49 23.57 -6.17
C ILE A 407 -23.03 24.96 -6.46
N GLU A 408 -22.84 25.88 -5.52
CA GLU A 408 -23.35 27.24 -5.61
C GLU A 408 -22.45 28.16 -6.48
N HIS A 409 -23.01 29.24 -7.02
CA HIS A 409 -22.29 30.20 -7.86
C HIS A 409 -21.23 31.05 -7.13
N ASN A 410 -21.11 30.96 -5.82
CA ASN A 410 -20.02 31.60 -5.08
C ASN A 410 -18.65 30.96 -5.39
N VAL A 411 -18.62 29.76 -5.98
CA VAL A 411 -17.43 29.14 -6.53
C VAL A 411 -17.25 29.63 -7.98
N ASP A 412 -16.13 30.28 -8.28
CA ASP A 412 -15.81 30.65 -9.67
C ASP A 412 -15.73 29.40 -10.55
N LYS A 413 -16.31 29.42 -11.76
CA LYS A 413 -16.29 28.27 -12.67
C LYS A 413 -14.86 27.74 -12.96
N ARG A 414 -13.86 28.63 -12.92
CA ARG A 414 -12.45 28.26 -13.09
C ARG A 414 -11.92 27.45 -11.89
N ASP A 415 -12.42 27.73 -10.68
CA ASP A 415 -12.03 27.02 -9.46
C ASP A 415 -12.61 25.59 -9.40
N LEU A 416 -13.67 25.31 -10.16
CA LEU A 416 -14.19 23.94 -10.27
C LEU A 416 -13.15 22.96 -10.81
N PHE A 417 -12.30 23.44 -11.73
CA PHE A 417 -11.34 22.61 -12.47
C PHE A 417 -9.88 22.99 -12.23
N ALA A 418 -9.64 23.96 -11.34
CA ALA A 418 -8.29 24.40 -11.02
C ALA A 418 -7.57 23.41 -10.07
N PRO A 419 -6.25 23.26 -10.20
CA PRO A 419 -5.45 22.51 -9.24
C PRO A 419 -5.62 23.05 -7.82
N ALA A 420 -5.86 22.13 -6.90
CA ALA A 420 -6.12 22.43 -5.48
C ALA A 420 -5.48 21.41 -4.55
N PHE A 421 -4.26 20.95 -4.87
CA PHE A 421 -3.53 19.97 -4.09
C PHE A 421 -3.47 20.34 -2.60
N GLY A 422 -3.83 19.41 -1.73
CA GLY A 422 -3.85 19.61 -0.28
C GLY A 422 -5.13 20.24 0.26
N ASP A 423 -5.97 20.83 -0.58
CA ASP A 423 -7.30 21.27 -0.17
C ASP A 423 -8.21 20.06 0.07
N ILE A 424 -9.28 20.22 0.87
CA ILE A 424 -10.22 19.13 1.18
C ILE A 424 -11.66 19.61 0.97
N ILE A 425 -12.47 18.82 0.28
CA ILE A 425 -13.93 18.93 0.31
C ILE A 425 -14.46 18.05 1.43
N ALA A 426 -15.35 18.58 2.25
CA ALA A 426 -15.99 17.83 3.31
C ALA A 426 -17.51 17.96 3.26
N GLU A 427 -18.19 16.86 3.59
CA GLU A 427 -19.62 16.84 3.87
C GLU A 427 -19.83 17.03 5.36
N VAL A 428 -20.66 18.01 5.71
CA VAL A 428 -20.96 18.42 7.08
C VAL A 428 -22.46 18.21 7.35
N GLU A 429 -22.78 17.64 8.50
CA GLU A 429 -24.18 17.48 8.89
C GLU A 429 -24.92 18.82 8.91
N ASP A 430 -26.17 18.80 8.44
CA ASP A 430 -27.03 19.97 8.45
C ASP A 430 -27.16 20.54 9.88
N GLY A 431 -26.99 21.85 10.00
CA GLY A 431 -27.01 22.57 11.28
C GLY A 431 -25.67 22.61 12.04
N LYS A 432 -24.63 21.83 11.64
CA LYS A 432 -23.32 21.84 12.30
C LYS A 432 -22.27 22.72 11.60
N VAL A 433 -22.57 23.25 10.44
CA VAL A 433 -21.61 24.07 9.67
C VAL A 433 -21.05 25.24 10.47
N GLY A 434 -21.92 25.95 11.22
CA GLY A 434 -21.49 27.08 12.08
C GLY A 434 -20.66 26.69 13.30
N GLU A 435 -20.49 25.40 13.59
CA GLU A 435 -19.72 24.85 14.72
C GLU A 435 -18.33 24.36 14.30
N LEU A 436 -18.00 24.40 13.01
CA LEU A 436 -16.72 23.92 12.51
C LEU A 436 -15.55 24.75 13.08
N ALA A 437 -14.48 24.07 13.48
CA ALA A 437 -13.24 24.69 13.91
C ALA A 437 -12.35 25.12 12.74
N ILE A 438 -12.48 24.45 11.58
CA ILE A 438 -11.74 24.79 10.36
C ILE A 438 -12.19 26.13 9.77
N THR A 439 -11.30 26.77 9.01
CA THR A 439 -11.65 27.85 8.08
C THR A 439 -12.14 27.24 6.77
N TYR A 440 -13.33 27.57 6.32
CA TYR A 440 -13.95 26.94 5.18
C TYR A 440 -14.71 27.95 4.28
N THR A 441 -15.02 27.50 3.08
CA THR A 441 -16.01 28.13 2.20
C THR A 441 -17.15 27.13 2.01
N GLU A 442 -18.38 27.47 2.37
CA GLU A 442 -19.55 26.68 2.02
C GLU A 442 -19.74 26.77 0.49
N ILE A 443 -19.72 25.62 -0.19
CA ILE A 443 -19.76 25.56 -1.65
C ILE A 443 -21.04 24.94 -2.20
N GLY A 444 -21.90 24.37 -1.35
CA GLY A 444 -23.12 23.75 -1.82
C GLY A 444 -23.71 22.73 -0.85
N GLU A 445 -24.53 21.86 -1.39
CA GLU A 445 -25.25 20.86 -0.60
C GLU A 445 -25.39 19.51 -1.33
N VAL A 446 -25.53 18.46 -0.55
CA VAL A 446 -25.85 17.11 -1.03
C VAL A 446 -27.37 17.03 -1.34
N THR A 447 -27.73 16.42 -2.46
CA THR A 447 -29.12 16.29 -2.89
C THR A 447 -29.53 14.83 -3.05
N GLU A 448 -30.82 14.54 -2.89
CA GLU A 448 -31.36 13.20 -3.13
C GLU A 448 -31.45 12.89 -4.64
N GLU A 449 -31.75 13.90 -5.46
CA GLU A 449 -31.76 13.75 -6.91
C GLU A 449 -30.35 13.46 -7.41
N PRO A 450 -30.11 12.37 -8.18
CA PRO A 450 -28.79 11.98 -8.65
C PRO A 450 -28.32 12.85 -9.82
N VAL A 451 -28.01 14.10 -9.53
CA VAL A 451 -27.58 15.14 -10.48
C VAL A 451 -26.42 15.92 -9.89
N LEU A 452 -25.40 16.17 -10.69
CA LEU A 452 -24.37 17.16 -10.40
C LEU A 452 -24.81 18.49 -10.98
N ALA A 453 -24.94 19.52 -10.15
CA ALA A 453 -25.42 20.81 -10.56
C ALA A 453 -24.42 21.94 -10.21
N TYR A 454 -24.29 22.91 -11.12
CA TYR A 454 -23.58 24.16 -10.90
C TYR A 454 -24.40 25.28 -11.59
N GLY A 455 -25.07 26.09 -10.79
CA GLY A 455 -26.03 27.03 -11.30
C GLY A 455 -27.14 26.38 -12.15
N ASP A 456 -27.28 26.81 -13.40
CA ASP A 456 -28.25 26.24 -14.35
C ASP A 456 -27.74 24.97 -15.06
N VAL A 457 -26.46 24.66 -14.92
CA VAL A 457 -25.85 23.46 -15.50
C VAL A 457 -26.22 22.24 -14.68
N LYS A 458 -26.80 21.23 -15.35
CA LYS A 458 -27.14 19.94 -14.73
C LYS A 458 -26.57 18.79 -15.54
N ILE A 459 -25.94 17.86 -14.84
CA ILE A 459 -25.38 16.62 -15.39
C ILE A 459 -26.01 15.45 -14.63
N ALA A 460 -26.73 14.58 -15.33
CA ALA A 460 -27.23 13.36 -14.71
C ALA A 460 -26.04 12.55 -14.17
N LEU A 461 -26.15 12.05 -12.96
CA LEU A 461 -25.07 11.31 -12.33
C LEU A 461 -24.67 10.07 -13.13
N ALA A 462 -25.63 9.45 -13.83
CA ALA A 462 -25.38 8.34 -14.74
C ALA A 462 -24.46 8.76 -15.91
N ASP A 463 -24.73 9.93 -16.54
CA ASP A 463 -23.88 10.42 -17.64
C ASP A 463 -22.45 10.73 -17.17
N ALA A 464 -22.33 11.31 -15.97
CA ALA A 464 -21.03 11.58 -15.35
C ALA A 464 -20.28 10.28 -15.01
N GLN A 465 -20.97 9.29 -14.48
CA GLN A 465 -20.41 7.99 -14.15
C GLN A 465 -19.99 7.25 -15.42
N ASP A 466 -20.78 7.27 -16.49
CA ASP A 466 -20.45 6.65 -17.78
C ASP A 466 -19.20 7.30 -18.40
N ALA A 467 -19.09 8.65 -18.35
CA ALA A 467 -17.89 9.35 -18.79
C ALA A 467 -16.66 8.91 -17.97
N TRP A 468 -16.80 8.77 -16.66
CA TRP A 468 -15.71 8.38 -15.76
C TRP A 468 -15.28 6.92 -15.95
N THR A 469 -16.19 5.97 -16.14
CA THR A 469 -15.88 4.53 -16.27
C THR A 469 -15.51 4.13 -17.71
N GLY A 470 -15.95 4.88 -18.72
CA GLY A 470 -15.89 4.46 -20.12
C GLY A 470 -14.48 4.41 -20.73
N THR A 471 -13.55 5.24 -20.27
CA THR A 471 -12.22 5.40 -20.88
C THR A 471 -11.41 4.09 -20.88
N LEU A 472 -11.36 3.39 -19.75
CA LEU A 472 -10.57 2.16 -19.58
C LEU A 472 -11.40 0.89 -19.78
N GLU A 473 -12.70 0.95 -19.99
CA GLU A 473 -13.58 -0.22 -20.08
C GLU A 473 -13.15 -1.22 -21.20
N LYS A 474 -12.55 -0.71 -22.28
CA LYS A 474 -12.05 -1.58 -23.37
C LYS A 474 -10.77 -2.36 -23.04
N VAL A 475 -10.01 -1.89 -22.04
CA VAL A 475 -8.73 -2.48 -21.63
C VAL A 475 -8.90 -3.28 -20.35
N PHE A 476 -9.61 -2.73 -19.39
CA PHE A 476 -9.92 -3.31 -18.08
C PHE A 476 -11.44 -3.30 -17.88
N ALA A 477 -12.11 -4.27 -18.50
CA ALA A 477 -13.56 -4.36 -18.47
C ALA A 477 -14.07 -4.63 -17.05
N THR A 478 -15.09 -3.87 -16.63
CA THR A 478 -15.79 -4.07 -15.35
C THR A 478 -16.91 -5.10 -15.46
N LYS A 479 -17.26 -5.52 -16.68
CA LYS A 479 -18.32 -6.49 -16.97
C LYS A 479 -17.81 -7.57 -17.90
N SER A 480 -18.17 -8.83 -17.62
CA SER A 480 -17.94 -9.92 -18.56
C SER A 480 -18.93 -9.82 -19.73
N ALA A 481 -18.47 -10.10 -20.94
CA ALA A 481 -19.34 -10.16 -22.12
C ALA A 481 -20.44 -11.25 -22.02
N ALA A 482 -20.22 -12.25 -21.16
CA ALA A 482 -21.17 -13.33 -20.90
C ALA A 482 -22.28 -12.95 -19.90
N ASP A 483 -22.11 -11.85 -19.15
CA ASP A 483 -22.99 -11.52 -18.02
C ASP A 483 -24.16 -10.61 -18.40
N SER A 484 -24.24 -10.20 -19.67
CA SER A 484 -25.16 -9.12 -20.04
C SER A 484 -26.65 -9.41 -19.82
N ASP A 485 -27.09 -10.69 -19.80
CA ASP A 485 -28.53 -11.01 -19.69
C ASP A 485 -28.83 -12.38 -19.04
N ALA A 486 -27.86 -13.05 -18.46
CA ALA A 486 -28.07 -14.34 -17.83
C ALA A 486 -28.87 -14.19 -16.51
N LYS A 487 -30.14 -14.55 -16.53
CA LYS A 487 -30.89 -14.73 -15.29
C LYS A 487 -30.38 -15.99 -14.59
N VAL A 488 -29.67 -15.82 -13.50
CA VAL A 488 -29.28 -16.92 -12.61
C VAL A 488 -30.49 -17.28 -11.76
N GLU A 489 -31.04 -18.48 -11.96
CA GLU A 489 -31.98 -19.06 -10.99
C GLU A 489 -31.18 -19.49 -9.76
N GLU A 490 -31.32 -18.77 -8.67
CA GLU A 490 -30.80 -19.19 -7.37
C GLU A 490 -31.61 -20.39 -6.86
N LYS A 491 -30.96 -21.55 -6.87
CA LYS A 491 -31.54 -22.75 -6.22
C LYS A 491 -31.26 -22.67 -4.74
N LEU A 492 -32.27 -22.26 -3.98
CA LEU A 492 -32.21 -22.31 -2.52
C LEU A 492 -32.41 -23.74 -2.05
N PHE A 493 -31.40 -24.28 -1.36
CA PHE A 493 -31.58 -25.54 -0.63
C PHE A 493 -32.32 -25.24 0.67
N ASN A 494 -33.49 -25.84 0.86
CA ASN A 494 -34.28 -25.70 2.05
C ASN A 494 -34.68 -27.10 2.53
N THR A 495 -34.28 -27.45 3.74
CA THR A 495 -34.68 -28.73 4.39
C THR A 495 -35.03 -28.52 5.84
N SER A 496 -36.07 -29.20 6.30
CA SER A 496 -36.39 -29.36 7.71
C SER A 496 -35.72 -30.59 8.35
N ASP A 497 -35.05 -31.42 7.51
CA ASP A 497 -34.36 -32.63 7.98
C ASP A 497 -32.92 -32.30 8.33
N ILE A 498 -32.69 -32.01 9.60
CA ILE A 498 -31.37 -31.70 10.15
C ILE A 498 -30.79 -32.96 10.77
N HIS A 499 -29.69 -33.46 10.18
CA HIS A 499 -28.99 -34.59 10.75
C HIS A 499 -28.32 -34.20 12.08
N ILE A 500 -28.74 -34.83 13.18
CA ILE A 500 -28.16 -34.65 14.51
C ILE A 500 -27.25 -35.82 14.82
N CYS A 501 -25.97 -35.58 15.07
CA CYS A 501 -25.01 -36.61 15.45
C CYS A 501 -25.48 -37.34 16.75
N SER A 502 -25.54 -38.66 16.70
CA SER A 502 -25.94 -39.50 17.84
C SER A 502 -24.88 -39.53 18.94
N HIS A 503 -23.61 -39.35 18.61
CA HIS A 503 -22.48 -39.29 19.54
C HIS A 503 -22.12 -37.85 19.87
N LYS A 504 -22.69 -37.35 20.96
CA LYS A 504 -22.44 -35.97 21.40
C LYS A 504 -21.13 -35.89 22.17
N ILE A 505 -20.27 -34.97 21.74
CA ILE A 505 -19.00 -34.63 22.39
C ILE A 505 -19.09 -33.20 22.88
N GLY A 506 -18.65 -32.93 24.10
CA GLY A 506 -18.75 -31.59 24.70
C GLY A 506 -17.97 -30.53 23.93
N GLN A 507 -16.77 -30.88 23.47
CA GLN A 507 -15.95 -30.06 22.63
C GLN A 507 -15.26 -30.93 21.57
N PRO A 508 -15.73 -30.90 20.31
CA PRO A 508 -15.09 -31.67 19.24
C PRO A 508 -13.70 -31.14 18.90
N THR A 509 -12.83 -32.06 18.50
CA THR A 509 -11.45 -31.75 18.05
C THR A 509 -11.38 -31.85 16.53
N VAL A 510 -10.79 -30.86 15.89
CA VAL A 510 -10.51 -30.82 14.46
C VAL A 510 -9.03 -30.96 14.22
N PHE A 511 -8.61 -31.90 13.39
CA PHE A 511 -7.24 -32.01 12.90
C PHE A 511 -7.10 -31.29 11.57
N ILE A 512 -6.11 -30.39 11.47
CA ILE A 512 -5.75 -29.64 10.26
C ILE A 512 -4.33 -30.03 9.86
N PRO A 513 -4.14 -30.92 8.87
CA PRO A 513 -2.83 -31.22 8.34
C PRO A 513 -2.32 -30.03 7.49
N VAL A 514 -1.04 -29.70 7.64
CA VAL A 514 -0.37 -28.66 6.87
C VAL A 514 0.69 -29.31 6.02
N PHE A 515 0.40 -29.43 4.72
CA PHE A 515 1.36 -29.91 3.74
C PHE A 515 2.18 -28.77 3.13
N PRO A 516 3.32 -29.04 2.47
CA PRO A 516 4.02 -28.01 1.71
C PRO A 516 3.07 -27.27 0.75
N GLY A 517 2.92 -25.96 0.92
CA GLY A 517 2.01 -25.13 0.12
C GLY A 517 0.61 -24.95 0.69
N THR A 518 0.22 -25.59 1.79
CA THR A 518 -1.04 -25.27 2.49
C THR A 518 -1.06 -23.80 2.91
N ASN A 519 -2.17 -23.11 2.67
CA ASN A 519 -2.27 -21.65 2.89
C ASN A 519 -3.40 -21.20 3.81
N CYS A 520 -4.48 -21.95 3.93
CA CYS A 520 -5.70 -21.52 4.65
C CYS A 520 -5.83 -22.13 6.06
N GLU A 521 -4.78 -22.69 6.62
CA GLU A 521 -4.83 -23.38 7.92
C GLU A 521 -5.16 -22.45 9.08
N TYR A 522 -4.67 -21.22 9.10
CA TYR A 522 -4.96 -20.25 10.16
C TYR A 522 -6.42 -19.79 10.15
N ASP A 523 -6.98 -19.54 8.96
CA ASP A 523 -8.36 -19.08 8.83
C ASP A 523 -9.33 -20.23 9.14
N SER A 524 -8.99 -21.44 8.70
CA SER A 524 -9.74 -22.67 9.03
C SER A 524 -9.72 -22.91 10.54
N ALA A 525 -8.55 -22.83 11.18
CA ALA A 525 -8.42 -22.99 12.62
C ALA A 525 -9.32 -22.00 13.37
N ARG A 526 -9.23 -20.71 13.06
CA ARG A 526 -10.05 -19.66 13.68
C ARG A 526 -11.55 -19.89 13.48
N ALA A 527 -11.98 -20.37 12.31
CA ALA A 527 -13.38 -20.65 12.05
C ALA A 527 -13.91 -21.76 12.96
N PHE A 528 -13.15 -22.85 13.14
CA PHE A 528 -13.51 -23.94 14.03
C PHE A 528 -13.47 -23.55 15.51
N GLU A 529 -12.48 -22.77 15.93
CA GLU A 529 -12.35 -22.26 17.30
C GLU A 529 -13.51 -21.33 17.66
N ARG A 530 -13.93 -20.44 16.76
CA ARG A 530 -15.13 -19.60 16.94
C ARG A 530 -16.40 -20.41 17.06
N ALA A 531 -16.47 -21.57 16.41
CA ALA A 531 -17.56 -22.51 16.56
C ALA A 531 -17.47 -23.37 17.84
N GLY A 532 -16.43 -23.18 18.66
CA GLY A 532 -16.24 -23.86 19.94
C GLY A 532 -15.48 -25.19 19.86
N ALA A 533 -14.88 -25.52 18.72
CA ALA A 533 -14.04 -26.70 18.56
C ALA A 533 -12.62 -26.49 19.10
N LYS A 534 -11.93 -27.57 19.45
CA LYS A 534 -10.49 -27.61 19.68
C LYS A 534 -9.79 -27.92 18.36
N VAL A 535 -8.71 -27.20 18.03
CA VAL A 535 -7.95 -27.42 16.80
C VAL A 535 -6.59 -28.02 17.12
N ILE A 536 -6.18 -29.00 16.31
CA ILE A 536 -4.82 -29.57 16.28
C ILE A 536 -4.26 -29.31 14.89
N THR A 537 -3.22 -28.50 14.78
CA THR A 537 -2.50 -28.25 13.51
C THR A 537 -1.14 -28.92 13.56
N LYS A 538 -0.78 -29.69 12.53
CA LYS A 538 0.50 -30.36 12.41
C LYS A 538 1.08 -30.17 11.02
N VAL A 539 2.37 -29.82 10.96
CA VAL A 539 3.12 -29.63 9.70
C VAL A 539 3.69 -30.99 9.26
N PHE A 540 3.42 -31.34 7.98
CA PHE A 540 4.07 -32.48 7.34
C PHE A 540 5.49 -32.10 6.92
N ARG A 541 6.48 -32.74 7.52
CA ARG A 541 7.89 -32.53 7.22
C ARG A 541 8.39 -33.60 6.25
N ASN A 542 9.17 -33.18 5.26
CA ASN A 542 9.70 -34.07 4.22
C ASN A 542 11.13 -33.74 3.79
N LEU A 543 11.92 -33.13 4.70
CA LEU A 543 13.32 -32.82 4.40
C LEU A 543 14.17 -34.10 4.28
N ASP A 544 13.84 -35.11 5.07
CA ASP A 544 14.46 -36.42 5.01
C ASP A 544 13.48 -37.58 5.30
N ALA A 545 13.96 -38.83 5.26
CA ALA A 545 13.13 -40.02 5.46
C ALA A 545 12.63 -40.15 6.91
N GLU A 546 13.36 -39.61 7.90
CA GLU A 546 12.96 -39.63 9.31
C GLU A 546 11.84 -38.62 9.56
N ASP A 547 11.94 -37.43 8.97
CA ASP A 547 10.89 -36.41 9.03
C ASP A 547 9.57 -36.92 8.44
N ILE A 548 9.62 -37.66 7.34
CA ILE A 548 8.42 -38.26 6.74
C ILE A 548 7.78 -39.26 7.70
N ARG A 549 8.54 -40.17 8.27
CA ARG A 549 8.02 -41.18 9.22
C ARG A 549 7.48 -40.50 10.48
N GLY A 550 8.23 -39.57 11.04
CA GLY A 550 7.79 -38.82 12.22
C GLY A 550 6.49 -38.06 11.97
N SER A 551 6.34 -37.45 10.81
CA SER A 551 5.11 -36.75 10.41
C SER A 551 3.93 -37.68 10.26
N VAL A 552 4.12 -38.88 9.68
CA VAL A 552 3.06 -39.90 9.58
C VAL A 552 2.62 -40.35 10.97
N ASP A 553 3.55 -40.64 11.89
CA ASP A 553 3.24 -41.03 13.26
C ASP A 553 2.49 -39.92 14.03
N GLU A 554 2.89 -38.66 13.84
CA GLU A 554 2.19 -37.50 14.44
C GLU A 554 0.78 -37.34 13.88
N PHE A 555 0.60 -37.52 12.59
CA PHE A 555 -0.71 -37.43 11.91
C PHE A 555 -1.63 -38.56 12.39
N GLU A 556 -1.15 -39.78 12.46
CA GLU A 556 -1.92 -40.93 12.97
C GLU A 556 -2.45 -40.67 14.40
N LYS A 557 -1.59 -40.14 15.28
CA LYS A 557 -1.98 -39.75 16.64
C LYS A 557 -3.04 -38.62 16.62
N ALA A 558 -2.87 -37.61 15.77
CA ALA A 558 -3.82 -36.50 15.66
C ALA A 558 -5.17 -36.95 15.12
N ILE A 559 -5.19 -37.83 14.12
CA ILE A 559 -6.41 -38.44 13.57
C ILE A 559 -7.14 -39.26 14.64
N GLY A 560 -6.42 -40.04 15.45
CA GLY A 560 -6.98 -40.82 16.55
C GLY A 560 -7.65 -39.97 17.65
N GLN A 561 -7.31 -38.69 17.76
CA GLN A 561 -7.85 -37.74 18.74
C GLN A 561 -8.97 -36.88 18.16
N ALA A 562 -9.09 -36.77 16.84
CA ALA A 562 -9.99 -35.86 16.17
C ALA A 562 -11.32 -36.50 15.80
N GLN A 563 -12.38 -35.71 15.81
CA GLN A 563 -13.69 -36.09 15.29
C GLN A 563 -13.94 -35.54 13.90
N MET A 564 -13.11 -34.55 13.49
CA MET A 564 -13.17 -33.92 12.18
C MET A 564 -11.75 -33.76 11.62
N ILE A 565 -11.63 -33.84 10.31
CA ILE A 565 -10.38 -33.53 9.59
C ILE A 565 -10.71 -32.45 8.59
N MET A 566 -9.91 -31.38 8.55
CA MET A 566 -10.04 -30.30 7.60
C MET A 566 -8.78 -30.21 6.75
N PHE A 567 -8.91 -30.44 5.44
CA PHE A 567 -7.86 -30.23 4.46
C PHE A 567 -8.02 -28.83 3.86
N PRO A 568 -7.20 -27.85 4.27
CA PRO A 568 -7.27 -26.51 3.73
C PRO A 568 -6.75 -26.44 2.30
N GLY A 569 -7.13 -25.40 1.56
CA GLY A 569 -6.57 -25.09 0.27
C GLY A 569 -5.10 -24.64 0.32
N GLY A 570 -4.46 -24.57 -0.83
CA GLY A 570 -3.05 -24.14 -0.92
C GLY A 570 -2.50 -24.13 -2.34
N PHE A 571 -1.20 -23.96 -2.45
CA PHE A 571 -0.44 -23.83 -3.71
C PHE A 571 0.25 -25.13 -4.15
N SER A 572 0.03 -26.22 -3.45
CA SER A 572 0.51 -27.54 -3.85
C SER A 572 -0.53 -28.19 -4.77
N ALA A 573 -0.24 -28.20 -6.06
CA ALA A 573 -1.03 -28.93 -7.06
C ALA A 573 -0.42 -30.30 -7.33
#